data_b49850af040afe66aa568c6c31178c78
#
_entry.id   b49850af040afe66aa568c6c31178c78
#
_cell.length_a   1.000
_cell.length_b   1.000
_cell.length_c   1.000
_cell.angle_alpha   90.00
_cell.angle_beta   90.00
_cell.angle_gamma   90.00
#
_symmetry.space_group_name_H-M   'P 1'
#
loop_
_entity.id
_entity.type
_entity.pdbx_description
1 polymer ?
#
loop_
_entity_poly.entity_id
_entity_poly.type
_entity_poly.pdbx_seq_one_letter_code
_entity_poly.pdbx_strand_id
1 'polypeptide(L)'
;MHSSFGKHRLAFAVAAALLVSVLAFAPWTRVGLKSAGSTEPGKEVNTEAAEVVLACPGRVEGASEAINVGAGIDGVIAEMRVKEGQHVRAGEIIAVIDRQDLNAELSAARASAESARQSRLRLIRGSRDEERRQAEAEVTAFEATFKQSQLRYNRYELLFRQGVISEDQRDEARKNLDVAEASLSAARRRKELINAEPLPEELERADAEVRAADQRVRNVSERLDKAYVKAPISGTVLKTFMKAGETFSTFTPQPILSLADTSRLRVRAEVDERDIGHITGGQRVRILADAFDNKALNGAVQSIGAQMGRKRVRTGDPAEKSDRDVLEVLIDLNGVKSELYVGLRVIVQFLVSDER
;
A
#
# COMPACT_ATOMS: atom_id res chain seq x y z
N MET A 1 34.81 -18.27 -46.22
CA MET A 1 34.82 -19.76 -46.07
C MET A 1 33.46 -20.14 -45.65
N HIS A 2 32.68 -20.56 -46.56
CA HIS A 2 32.01 -21.87 -46.73
C HIS A 2 30.97 -22.11 -45.61
N SER A 3 29.75 -22.10 -46.00
CA SER A 3 28.79 -22.98 -46.76
C SER A 3 27.94 -23.70 -45.70
N SER A 4 26.68 -23.99 -45.84
CA SER A 4 25.88 -24.53 -46.92
C SER A 4 24.48 -24.77 -46.38
N PHE A 5 23.45 -24.37 -47.06
CA PHE A 5 22.43 -25.15 -47.80
C PHE A 5 21.56 -26.15 -47.01
N GLY A 6 20.25 -26.04 -47.26
CA GLY A 6 19.25 -27.12 -47.15
C GLY A 6 17.84 -26.59 -46.97
N LYS A 7 17.21 -26.08 -47.88
CA LYS A 7 16.13 -26.40 -48.84
C LYS A 7 15.44 -27.76 -48.58
N HIS A 8 14.15 -27.76 -48.27
CA HIS A 8 13.18 -28.68 -48.86
C HIS A 8 11.81 -28.05 -48.94
N ARG A 9 11.43 -27.78 -50.21
CA ARG A 9 10.08 -27.61 -50.72
C ARG A 9 9.50 -29.00 -51.02
N LEU A 10 8.18 -29.13 -50.97
CA LEU A 10 7.25 -29.91 -51.83
C LEU A 10 5.93 -29.99 -51.05
N ALA A 11 4.80 -29.38 -51.42
CA ALA A 11 3.99 -29.52 -52.63
C ALA A 11 3.27 -30.87 -52.71
N PHE A 12 1.94 -30.84 -52.59
CA PHE A 12 0.91 -31.66 -53.26
C PHE A 12 -0.43 -31.08 -52.79
N ALA A 13 -1.22 -30.33 -53.48
CA ALA A 13 -1.91 -30.41 -54.75
C ALA A 13 -3.02 -31.50 -54.81
N VAL A 14 -4.26 -31.01 -54.82
CA VAL A 14 -5.40 -31.42 -55.66
C VAL A 14 -6.04 -32.80 -55.47
N ALA A 15 -7.35 -32.78 -55.09
CA ALA A 15 -8.38 -33.60 -55.76
C ALA A 15 -9.76 -32.97 -55.57
N ALA A 16 -10.29 -32.42 -56.63
CA ALA A 16 -11.70 -32.13 -56.90
C ALA A 16 -12.34 -33.32 -57.58
N ALA A 17 -13.60 -33.61 -57.29
CA ALA A 17 -14.59 -34.25 -58.15
C ALA A 17 -15.90 -34.38 -57.36
N LEU A 18 -16.95 -33.61 -57.63
CA LEU A 18 -18.03 -33.89 -58.59
C LEU A 18 -18.77 -35.19 -58.29
N LEU A 19 -20.02 -35.10 -57.82
CA LEU A 19 -21.12 -35.87 -58.32
C LEU A 19 -22.46 -35.17 -58.12
N VAL A 20 -23.08 -34.97 -59.20
CA VAL A 20 -24.33 -34.35 -59.65
C VAL A 20 -25.50 -35.32 -59.46
N SER A 21 -26.68 -34.71 -59.15
CA SER A 21 -28.05 -35.08 -59.54
C SER A 21 -28.64 -36.42 -59.13
N VAL A 22 -29.82 -36.36 -58.46
CA VAL A 22 -31.05 -36.99 -59.03
C VAL A 22 -32.28 -36.23 -58.54
N LEU A 23 -33.04 -35.69 -59.52
CA LEU A 23 -34.44 -35.29 -59.39
C LEU A 23 -35.33 -36.55 -59.34
N ALA A 24 -36.32 -36.50 -58.44
CA ALA A 24 -37.51 -37.34 -58.59
C ALA A 24 -38.74 -36.62 -58.03
N PHE A 25 -39.62 -36.44 -58.93
CA PHE A 25 -40.95 -35.92 -59.03
C PHE A 25 -42.01 -36.70 -58.24
N ALA A 26 -43.02 -35.94 -57.72
CA ALA A 26 -44.47 -36.20 -57.68
C ALA A 26 -45.04 -36.88 -56.42
N PRO A 27 -46.35 -36.84 -56.18
CA PRO A 27 -47.37 -35.82 -56.48
C PRO A 27 -48.26 -35.42 -55.28
N TRP A 28 -49.10 -34.45 -55.56
CA TRP A 28 -50.19 -33.98 -54.72
C TRP A 28 -51.21 -35.07 -54.34
N THR A 29 -51.57 -35.11 -53.04
CA THR A 29 -52.90 -35.57 -52.65
C THR A 29 -53.46 -34.60 -51.61
N ARG A 30 -54.57 -33.95 -51.96
CA ARG A 30 -55.47 -33.19 -51.09
C ARG A 30 -56.25 -34.19 -50.25
N VAL A 31 -56.30 -33.98 -48.93
CA VAL A 31 -57.41 -34.47 -48.12
C VAL A 31 -57.59 -33.52 -46.89
N GLY A 32 -58.75 -32.94 -46.81
CA GLY A 32 -59.61 -32.85 -45.66
C GLY A 32 -59.39 -31.78 -44.60
N LEU A 33 -60.14 -30.68 -44.74
CA LEU A 33 -60.53 -29.86 -43.58
C LEU A 33 -61.11 -30.71 -42.46
N LYS A 34 -60.61 -30.55 -41.26
CA LYS A 34 -61.42 -30.65 -40.02
C LYS A 34 -61.03 -29.53 -39.09
N SER A 35 -61.97 -28.62 -38.95
CA SER A 35 -62.11 -27.59 -37.94
C SER A 35 -62.24 -28.22 -36.58
N ALA A 36 -61.59 -27.68 -35.61
CA ALA A 36 -62.00 -27.36 -34.23
C ALA A 36 -60.84 -27.61 -33.24
N GLY A 37 -60.40 -26.58 -32.63
CA GLY A 37 -59.48 -26.57 -31.48
C GLY A 37 -59.17 -25.11 -31.15
N SER A 38 -60.04 -24.51 -30.38
CA SER A 38 -59.83 -23.20 -29.78
C SER A 38 -58.54 -23.20 -28.96
N THR A 39 -57.50 -22.63 -29.54
CA THR A 39 -56.30 -22.25 -28.77
C THR A 39 -56.68 -20.97 -28.01
N GLU A 40 -56.72 -21.08 -26.69
CA GLU A 40 -56.79 -19.93 -25.79
C GLU A 40 -55.72 -18.92 -26.19
N PRO A 41 -56.01 -17.62 -26.24
CA PRO A 41 -55.02 -16.61 -26.44
C PRO A 41 -54.06 -16.70 -25.25
N GLY A 42 -52.77 -16.98 -25.54
CA GLY A 42 -51.70 -16.89 -24.60
C GLY A 42 -51.82 -15.55 -23.87
N LYS A 43 -51.84 -15.65 -22.56
CA LYS A 43 -51.89 -14.54 -21.65
C LYS A 43 -50.71 -13.62 -22.03
N GLU A 44 -51.01 -12.59 -22.82
CA GLU A 44 -50.17 -11.42 -22.96
C GLU A 44 -49.90 -10.96 -21.51
N VAL A 45 -48.66 -11.07 -21.08
CA VAL A 45 -48.23 -10.39 -19.88
C VAL A 45 -48.37 -8.90 -20.17
N ASN A 46 -49.54 -8.39 -19.81
CA ASN A 46 -49.82 -6.98 -19.85
C ASN A 46 -48.82 -6.35 -18.87
N THR A 47 -47.68 -5.93 -19.41
CA THR A 47 -46.76 -5.04 -18.70
C THR A 47 -47.55 -3.73 -18.56
N GLU A 48 -48.26 -3.58 -17.45
CA GLU A 48 -48.90 -2.31 -17.11
C GLU A 48 -47.87 -1.23 -17.38
N ALA A 49 -48.14 -0.38 -18.34
CA ALA A 49 -47.35 0.78 -18.66
C ALA A 49 -47.47 1.73 -17.45
N ALA A 50 -46.58 1.50 -16.44
CA ALA A 50 -46.50 2.38 -15.31
C ALA A 50 -46.29 3.80 -15.86
N GLU A 51 -47.18 4.72 -15.46
CA GLU A 51 -47.17 6.10 -15.92
C GLU A 51 -45.84 6.75 -15.53
N VAL A 52 -45.12 7.31 -16.52
CA VAL A 52 -43.85 7.98 -16.33
C VAL A 52 -44.13 9.41 -15.92
N VAL A 53 -43.69 9.78 -14.72
CA VAL A 53 -43.85 11.14 -14.17
C VAL A 53 -42.79 12.06 -14.74
N LEU A 54 -41.55 11.56 -14.83
CA LEU A 54 -40.38 12.34 -15.22
C LEU A 54 -39.36 11.44 -15.91
N ALA A 55 -38.69 11.99 -16.91
CA ALA A 55 -37.51 11.37 -17.54
C ALA A 55 -36.31 12.31 -17.49
N CYS A 56 -35.19 11.86 -16.99
CA CYS A 56 -33.98 12.65 -16.88
C CYS A 56 -32.70 11.85 -17.29
N PRO A 57 -31.64 12.53 -17.71
CA PRO A 57 -30.40 11.86 -18.02
C PRO A 57 -29.71 11.38 -16.74
N GLY A 58 -29.01 10.25 -16.88
CA GLY A 58 -28.18 9.70 -15.80
C GLY A 58 -26.92 9.05 -16.35
N ARG A 59 -26.05 8.68 -15.44
CA ARG A 59 -24.81 7.95 -15.73
C ARG A 59 -24.66 6.78 -14.77
N VAL A 60 -24.22 5.66 -15.32
CA VAL A 60 -23.89 4.48 -14.52
C VAL A 60 -22.58 4.72 -13.77
N GLU A 61 -22.60 4.44 -12.48
CA GLU A 61 -21.45 4.51 -11.57
C GLU A 61 -21.27 3.20 -10.81
N GLY A 62 -20.09 3.01 -10.23
CA GLY A 62 -19.86 1.92 -9.28
C GLY A 62 -20.53 2.18 -7.92
N ALA A 63 -20.40 1.24 -6.99
CA ALA A 63 -20.82 1.39 -5.61
C ALA A 63 -20.12 2.59 -4.91
N SER A 64 -18.90 2.90 -5.35
CA SER A 64 -18.19 4.15 -5.00
C SER A 64 -18.04 5.05 -6.23
N GLU A 65 -17.85 6.35 -5.99
CA GLU A 65 -17.36 7.23 -7.04
C GLU A 65 -15.98 6.79 -7.52
N ALA A 66 -15.64 7.12 -8.76
CA ALA A 66 -14.31 6.84 -9.30
C ALA A 66 -13.26 7.68 -8.57
N ILE A 67 -12.28 7.02 -7.97
CA ILE A 67 -11.17 7.63 -7.27
C ILE A 67 -9.99 7.72 -8.23
N ASN A 68 -9.45 8.92 -8.40
CA ASN A 68 -8.23 9.15 -9.13
C ASN A 68 -7.03 8.90 -8.20
N VAL A 69 -6.22 7.92 -8.53
CA VAL A 69 -5.05 7.53 -7.73
C VAL A 69 -3.80 8.13 -8.35
N GLY A 70 -3.03 8.83 -7.54
CA GLY A 70 -1.71 9.38 -7.87
C GLY A 70 -0.64 8.85 -6.92
N ALA A 71 0.61 9.26 -7.13
CA ALA A 71 1.71 8.94 -6.22
C ALA A 71 1.91 10.05 -5.18
N GLY A 72 2.47 9.68 -4.03
CA GLY A 72 2.84 10.62 -2.96
C GLY A 72 4.26 11.18 -3.09
N ILE A 73 4.95 10.93 -4.22
CA ILE A 73 6.34 11.31 -4.44
C ILE A 73 6.60 11.46 -5.94
N ASP A 74 7.51 12.40 -6.30
CA ASP A 74 7.95 12.61 -7.69
C ASP A 74 8.88 11.48 -8.14
N GLY A 75 8.87 11.18 -9.44
CA GLY A 75 9.80 10.23 -10.06
C GLY A 75 9.25 9.60 -11.33
N VAL A 76 10.04 8.73 -11.93
CA VAL A 76 9.65 7.98 -13.12
C VAL A 76 8.90 6.72 -12.71
N ILE A 77 7.80 6.42 -13.37
CA ILE A 77 7.07 5.16 -13.16
C ILE A 77 7.92 4.01 -13.72
N ALA A 78 8.51 3.21 -12.83
CA ALA A 78 9.30 2.06 -13.23
C ALA A 78 8.43 0.94 -13.79
N GLU A 79 7.30 0.68 -13.13
CA GLU A 79 6.43 -0.45 -13.44
C GLU A 79 4.97 -0.12 -13.15
N MET A 80 4.10 -0.51 -14.08
CA MET A 80 2.64 -0.60 -13.85
C MET A 80 2.28 -2.06 -13.65
N ARG A 81 1.76 -2.41 -12.48
CA ARG A 81 1.43 -3.79 -12.11
C ARG A 81 0.01 -4.21 -12.43
N VAL A 82 -0.81 -3.27 -12.85
CA VAL A 82 -2.22 -3.49 -13.13
C VAL A 82 -2.58 -3.01 -14.53
N LYS A 83 -3.68 -3.56 -15.05
CA LYS A 83 -4.25 -3.21 -16.36
C LYS A 83 -5.67 -2.71 -16.19
N GLU A 84 -6.16 -1.96 -17.22
CA GLU A 84 -7.58 -1.58 -17.29
C GLU A 84 -8.49 -2.81 -17.24
N GLY A 85 -9.57 -2.71 -16.51
CA GLY A 85 -10.51 -3.80 -16.25
C GLY A 85 -10.07 -4.81 -15.19
N GLN A 86 -8.85 -4.73 -14.66
CA GLN A 86 -8.38 -5.62 -13.62
C GLN A 86 -8.99 -5.25 -12.26
N HIS A 87 -9.41 -6.27 -11.51
CA HIS A 87 -9.82 -6.10 -10.12
C HIS A 87 -8.60 -6.08 -9.19
N VAL A 88 -8.55 -5.14 -8.26
CA VAL A 88 -7.47 -4.98 -7.27
C VAL A 88 -8.05 -4.90 -5.86
N ARG A 89 -7.24 -5.27 -4.88
CA ARG A 89 -7.60 -5.17 -3.46
C ARG A 89 -7.03 -3.90 -2.84
N ALA A 90 -7.70 -3.38 -1.82
CA ALA A 90 -7.15 -2.29 -1.02
C ALA A 90 -5.75 -2.64 -0.48
N GLY A 91 -4.79 -1.71 -0.62
CA GLY A 91 -3.38 -1.90 -0.26
C GLY A 91 -2.53 -2.64 -1.30
N GLU A 92 -3.10 -3.18 -2.38
CA GLU A 92 -2.35 -3.80 -3.47
C GLU A 92 -1.51 -2.77 -4.22
N ILE A 93 -0.25 -3.12 -4.57
CA ILE A 93 0.64 -2.23 -5.29
C ILE A 93 0.21 -2.18 -6.76
N ILE A 94 -0.18 -0.99 -7.21
CA ILE A 94 -0.64 -0.72 -8.58
C ILE A 94 0.44 -0.16 -9.49
N ALA A 95 1.35 0.63 -8.95
CA ALA A 95 2.50 1.18 -9.67
C ALA A 95 3.71 1.32 -8.75
N VAL A 96 4.89 1.33 -9.33
CA VAL A 96 6.17 1.54 -8.64
C VAL A 96 6.88 2.72 -9.28
N ILE A 97 7.26 3.69 -8.44
CA ILE A 97 8.10 4.83 -8.85
C ILE A 97 9.56 4.45 -8.66
N ASP A 98 10.41 4.69 -9.64
CA ASP A 98 11.85 4.45 -9.50
C ASP A 98 12.46 5.49 -8.55
N ARG A 99 13.02 4.98 -7.46
CA ARG A 99 13.67 5.78 -6.41
C ARG A 99 14.89 5.03 -5.86
N GLN A 100 15.83 4.72 -6.75
CA GLN A 100 17.10 4.06 -6.36
C GLN A 100 17.91 4.92 -5.40
N ASP A 101 17.78 6.24 -5.48
CA ASP A 101 18.35 7.20 -4.54
C ASP A 101 17.90 6.95 -3.09
N LEU A 102 16.60 6.70 -2.87
CA LEU A 102 16.06 6.40 -1.55
C LEU A 102 16.48 5.03 -1.03
N ASN A 103 16.70 4.05 -1.91
CA ASN A 103 17.24 2.74 -1.51
C ASN A 103 18.68 2.87 -1.00
N ALA A 104 19.50 3.68 -1.67
CA ALA A 104 20.87 3.97 -1.23
C ALA A 104 20.87 4.76 0.09
N GLU A 105 20.00 5.78 0.22
CA GLU A 105 19.83 6.56 1.45
C GLU A 105 19.38 5.67 2.62
N LEU A 106 18.45 4.74 2.40
CA LEU A 106 17.99 3.78 3.42
C LEU A 106 19.12 2.86 3.89
N SER A 107 19.93 2.38 2.94
CA SER A 107 21.10 1.54 3.26
C SER A 107 22.13 2.30 4.10
N ALA A 108 22.42 3.56 3.76
CA ALA A 108 23.31 4.42 4.54
C ALA A 108 22.75 4.73 5.94
N ALA A 109 21.43 5.02 6.05
CA ALA A 109 20.78 5.25 7.33
C ALA A 109 20.83 4.00 8.23
N ARG A 110 20.61 2.80 7.67
CA ARG A 110 20.73 1.53 8.41
C ARG A 110 22.16 1.29 8.91
N ALA A 111 23.17 1.55 8.07
CA ALA A 111 24.58 1.43 8.47
C ALA A 111 24.91 2.40 9.61
N SER A 112 24.42 3.63 9.56
CA SER A 112 24.57 4.62 10.64
C SER A 112 23.92 4.18 11.94
N ALA A 113 22.70 3.63 11.90
CA ALA A 113 22.00 3.11 13.07
C ALA A 113 22.74 1.93 13.70
N GLU A 114 23.27 1.03 12.87
CA GLU A 114 24.09 -0.09 13.34
C GLU A 114 25.40 0.40 13.99
N SER A 115 26.07 1.40 13.43
CA SER A 115 27.27 2.01 14.01
C SER A 115 26.97 2.62 15.40
N ALA A 116 25.84 3.32 15.55
CA ALA A 116 25.43 3.88 16.84
C ALA A 116 25.16 2.77 17.87
N ARG A 117 24.48 1.70 17.49
CA ARG A 117 24.25 0.53 18.37
C ARG A 117 25.54 -0.13 18.81
N GLN A 118 26.49 -0.31 17.89
CA GLN A 118 27.81 -0.90 18.18
C GLN A 118 28.64 0.02 19.12
N SER A 119 28.51 1.33 18.98
CA SER A 119 29.15 2.30 19.88
C SER A 119 28.56 2.22 21.30
N ARG A 120 27.22 2.15 21.42
CA ARG A 120 26.54 1.90 22.68
C ARG A 120 26.96 0.58 23.33
N LEU A 121 27.01 -0.50 22.56
CA LEU A 121 27.43 -1.81 23.06
C LEU A 121 28.89 -1.79 23.54
N ARG A 122 29.80 -1.08 22.88
CA ARG A 122 31.18 -0.90 23.34
C ARG A 122 31.22 -0.16 24.68
N LEU A 123 30.41 0.89 24.83
CA LEU A 123 30.31 1.64 26.07
C LEU A 123 29.86 0.73 27.23
N ILE A 124 28.81 -0.06 27.03
CA ILE A 124 28.30 -1.00 28.05
C ILE A 124 29.31 -2.09 28.40
N ARG A 125 30.04 -2.63 27.43
CA ARG A 125 31.07 -3.64 27.68
C ARG A 125 32.23 -3.09 28.51
N GLY A 126 32.49 -1.78 28.41
CA GLY A 126 33.61 -1.14 29.12
C GLY A 126 34.96 -1.63 28.63
N SER A 127 35.92 -1.68 29.55
CA SER A 127 37.31 -2.12 29.30
C SER A 127 37.37 -3.58 28.83
N ARG A 128 38.36 -3.92 28.06
CA ARG A 128 38.60 -5.28 27.54
C ARG A 128 38.97 -6.23 28.67
N ASP A 129 38.65 -7.50 28.50
CA ASP A 129 39.00 -8.55 29.49
C ASP A 129 40.50 -8.67 29.72
N GLU A 130 41.34 -8.39 28.70
CA GLU A 130 42.77 -8.36 28.81
C GLU A 130 43.23 -7.21 29.75
N GLU A 131 42.65 -6.01 29.62
CA GLU A 131 42.97 -4.85 30.46
C GLU A 131 42.57 -5.09 31.90
N ARG A 132 41.43 -5.74 32.13
CA ARG A 132 40.94 -6.13 33.45
C ARG A 132 41.88 -7.16 34.10
N ARG A 133 42.30 -8.19 33.35
CA ARG A 133 43.24 -9.21 33.81
C ARG A 133 44.61 -8.61 34.12
N GLN A 134 45.07 -7.67 33.30
CA GLN A 134 46.35 -6.99 33.52
C GLN A 134 46.31 -6.16 34.82
N ALA A 135 45.26 -5.38 35.05
CA ALA A 135 45.09 -4.60 36.27
C ALA A 135 44.97 -5.49 37.51
N GLU A 136 44.36 -6.65 37.41
CA GLU A 136 44.28 -7.64 38.47
C GLU A 136 45.66 -8.25 38.80
N ALA A 137 46.46 -8.63 37.77
CA ALA A 137 47.78 -9.11 37.97
C ALA A 137 48.71 -8.05 38.60
N GLU A 138 48.56 -6.77 38.22
CA GLU A 138 49.28 -5.64 38.79
C GLU A 138 48.97 -5.48 40.31
N VAL A 139 47.69 -5.54 40.69
CA VAL A 139 47.30 -5.53 42.12
C VAL A 139 47.92 -6.70 42.84
N THR A 140 47.85 -7.91 42.32
CA THR A 140 48.43 -9.11 42.94
C THR A 140 49.95 -8.99 43.15
N ALA A 141 50.67 -8.40 42.21
CA ALA A 141 52.11 -8.15 42.34
C ALA A 141 52.43 -7.14 43.46
N PHE A 142 51.68 -6.03 43.50
CA PHE A 142 51.89 -5.04 44.58
C PHE A 142 51.43 -5.56 45.96
N GLU A 143 50.41 -6.41 46.04
CA GLU A 143 50.02 -7.09 47.26
C GLU A 143 51.14 -7.99 47.82
N ALA A 144 51.79 -8.72 46.96
CA ALA A 144 52.96 -9.54 47.32
C ALA A 144 54.10 -8.67 47.86
N THR A 145 54.41 -7.54 47.19
CA THR A 145 55.43 -6.59 47.57
C THR A 145 55.09 -5.92 48.94
N PHE A 146 53.86 -5.50 49.10
CA PHE A 146 53.37 -4.93 50.39
C PHE A 146 53.50 -5.92 51.54
N LYS A 147 53.05 -7.16 51.32
CA LYS A 147 53.13 -8.23 52.33
C LYS A 147 54.58 -8.52 52.71
N GLN A 148 55.50 -8.54 51.74
CA GLN A 148 56.92 -8.72 51.99
C GLN A 148 57.48 -7.56 52.84
N SER A 149 57.19 -6.31 52.46
CA SER A 149 57.64 -5.11 53.15
C SER A 149 57.09 -5.06 54.57
N GLN A 150 55.84 -5.43 54.78
CA GLN A 150 55.20 -5.50 56.08
C GLN A 150 55.85 -6.53 57.00
N LEU A 151 56.12 -7.74 56.48
CA LEU A 151 56.84 -8.77 57.27
C LEU A 151 58.24 -8.32 57.63
N ARG A 152 58.94 -7.62 56.70
CA ARG A 152 60.26 -7.04 56.94
C ARG A 152 60.23 -5.96 58.02
N TYR A 153 59.30 -5.03 57.90
CA TYR A 153 59.10 -3.96 58.91
C TYR A 153 58.78 -4.57 60.30
N ASN A 154 57.85 -5.48 60.45
CA ASN A 154 57.50 -6.14 61.66
C ASN A 154 58.66 -6.83 62.32
N ARG A 155 59.56 -7.46 61.56
CA ARG A 155 60.78 -8.09 62.02
C ARG A 155 61.79 -7.03 62.55
N TYR A 156 61.97 -5.94 61.81
CA TYR A 156 62.89 -4.87 62.16
C TYR A 156 62.40 -4.11 63.41
N GLU A 157 61.11 -3.87 63.55
CA GLU A 157 60.52 -3.29 64.73
C GLU A 157 60.78 -4.15 65.98
N LEU A 158 60.62 -5.47 65.85
CA LEU A 158 60.94 -6.38 66.98
C LEU A 158 62.46 -6.34 67.34
N LEU A 159 63.36 -6.36 66.33
CA LEU A 159 64.79 -6.28 66.57
C LEU A 159 65.24 -4.94 67.15
N PHE A 160 64.61 -3.86 66.76
CA PHE A 160 64.81 -2.51 67.32
C PHE A 160 64.44 -2.47 68.81
N ARG A 161 63.28 -3.01 69.18
CA ARG A 161 62.85 -3.13 70.57
C ARG A 161 63.80 -3.97 71.38
N GLN A 162 64.49 -4.92 70.77
CA GLN A 162 65.52 -5.74 71.43
C GLN A 162 66.91 -5.06 71.50
N GLY A 163 67.04 -3.87 70.89
CA GLY A 163 68.30 -3.14 70.84
C GLY A 163 69.35 -3.71 69.84
N VAL A 164 68.94 -4.55 68.84
CA VAL A 164 69.78 -5.24 67.89
C VAL A 164 70.11 -4.42 66.66
N ILE A 165 69.22 -3.49 66.28
CA ILE A 165 69.36 -2.65 65.08
C ILE A 165 69.25 -1.16 65.41
N SER A 166 69.75 -0.27 64.53
CA SER A 166 69.63 1.17 64.62
C SER A 166 68.22 1.68 64.28
N GLU A 167 67.91 2.89 64.71
CA GLU A 167 66.68 3.58 64.36
C GLU A 167 66.58 3.83 62.86
N ASP A 168 67.65 4.23 62.20
CA ASP A 168 67.71 4.43 60.73
C ASP A 168 67.28 3.18 60.00
N GLN A 169 67.72 1.99 60.45
CA GLN A 169 67.34 0.71 59.77
C GLN A 169 65.86 0.39 59.91
N ARG A 170 65.30 0.69 61.13
CA ARG A 170 63.83 0.56 61.29
C ARG A 170 63.09 1.56 60.43
N ASP A 171 63.52 2.83 60.38
CA ASP A 171 62.87 3.89 59.61
C ASP A 171 62.95 3.66 58.08
N GLU A 172 64.07 3.11 57.59
CA GLU A 172 64.18 2.65 56.22
C GLU A 172 63.18 1.52 55.89
N ALA A 173 63.02 0.56 56.80
CA ALA A 173 62.05 -0.52 56.59
C ALA A 173 60.61 0.02 56.64
N ARG A 174 60.29 1.02 57.49
CA ARG A 174 59.03 1.71 57.55
C ARG A 174 58.78 2.47 56.24
N LYS A 175 59.74 3.28 55.79
CA LYS A 175 59.63 3.98 54.49
C LYS A 175 59.33 3.03 53.33
N ASN A 176 60.00 1.89 53.30
CA ASN A 176 59.76 0.88 52.27
C ASN A 176 58.34 0.27 52.35
N LEU A 177 57.81 0.10 53.58
CA LEU A 177 56.43 -0.33 53.78
C LEU A 177 55.43 0.76 53.29
N ASP A 178 55.66 2.01 53.65
CA ASP A 178 54.78 3.14 53.26
C ASP A 178 54.75 3.31 51.72
N VAL A 179 55.93 3.14 51.05
CA VAL A 179 55.99 3.15 49.58
C VAL A 179 55.26 1.97 48.96
N ALA A 180 55.38 0.77 49.53
CA ALA A 180 54.67 -0.41 49.03
C ALA A 180 53.16 -0.30 49.23
N GLU A 181 52.69 0.29 50.34
CA GLU A 181 51.27 0.58 50.63
C GLU A 181 50.71 1.60 49.62
N ALA A 182 51.42 2.68 49.36
CA ALA A 182 51.03 3.70 48.39
C ALA A 182 50.92 3.10 46.96
N SER A 183 51.87 2.25 46.58
CA SER A 183 51.85 1.57 45.28
C SER A 183 50.69 0.60 45.15
N LEU A 184 50.37 -0.19 46.15
CA LEU A 184 49.22 -1.07 46.20
C LEU A 184 47.91 -0.28 46.12
N SER A 185 47.81 0.82 46.85
CA SER A 185 46.61 1.71 46.82
C SER A 185 46.42 2.29 45.40
N ALA A 186 47.48 2.73 44.75
CA ALA A 186 47.40 3.23 43.38
C ALA A 186 46.95 2.15 42.37
N ALA A 187 47.50 0.92 42.51
CA ALA A 187 47.08 -0.21 41.64
C ALA A 187 45.58 -0.59 41.84
N ARG A 188 45.14 -0.59 43.11
CA ARG A 188 43.72 -0.86 43.42
C ARG A 188 42.79 0.18 42.81
N ARG A 189 43.09 1.48 42.95
CA ARG A 189 42.32 2.56 42.29
C ARG A 189 42.31 2.43 40.80
N ARG A 190 43.43 2.05 40.18
CA ARG A 190 43.49 1.81 38.75
C ARG A 190 42.57 0.66 38.32
N LYS A 191 42.60 -0.48 39.06
CA LYS A 191 41.65 -1.61 38.81
C LYS A 191 40.21 -1.18 38.95
N GLU A 192 39.89 -0.35 39.93
CA GLU A 192 38.56 0.19 40.16
C GLU A 192 38.09 1.05 38.99
N LEU A 193 38.94 1.96 38.49
CA LEU A 193 38.66 2.77 37.29
C LEU A 193 38.43 1.94 36.04
N ILE A 194 39.22 0.88 35.81
CA ILE A 194 39.07 -0.02 34.68
C ILE A 194 37.77 -0.84 34.73
N ASN A 195 37.30 -1.15 35.94
CA ASN A 195 36.08 -1.91 36.18
C ASN A 195 34.85 -1.00 36.42
N ALA A 196 35.02 0.32 36.41
CA ALA A 196 33.92 1.24 36.58
C ALA A 196 32.87 1.10 35.48
N GLU A 197 31.61 1.14 35.88
CA GLU A 197 30.51 1.19 34.91
C GLU A 197 30.49 2.54 34.20
N PRO A 198 29.99 2.59 32.96
CA PRO A 198 29.82 3.85 32.26
C PRO A 198 28.92 4.81 33.03
N LEU A 199 29.23 6.10 32.95
CA LEU A 199 28.37 7.10 33.58
C LEU A 199 26.95 7.07 32.98
N PRO A 200 25.90 7.24 33.80
CA PRO A 200 24.51 7.26 33.35
C PRO A 200 24.29 8.26 32.18
N GLU A 201 24.94 9.41 32.24
CA GLU A 201 24.83 10.46 31.21
C GLU A 201 25.47 10.04 29.87
N GLU A 202 26.52 9.23 29.91
CA GLU A 202 27.15 8.68 28.73
C GLU A 202 26.26 7.63 28.06
N LEU A 203 25.61 6.79 28.86
CA LEU A 203 24.63 5.83 28.38
C LEU A 203 23.42 6.52 27.79
N GLU A 204 22.88 7.53 28.47
CA GLU A 204 21.73 8.31 27.99
C GLU A 204 22.05 8.98 26.66
N ARG A 205 23.24 9.56 26.51
CA ARG A 205 23.68 10.14 25.24
C ARG A 205 23.79 9.10 24.14
N ALA A 206 24.40 7.94 24.42
CA ALA A 206 24.51 6.86 23.44
C ALA A 206 23.12 6.32 23.05
N ASP A 207 22.18 6.22 23.98
CA ASP A 207 20.79 5.85 23.72
C ASP A 207 20.06 6.89 22.86
N ALA A 208 20.31 8.18 23.09
CA ALA A 208 19.77 9.25 22.28
C ALA A 208 20.31 9.20 20.82
N GLU A 209 21.60 8.90 20.66
CA GLU A 209 22.21 8.70 19.33
C GLU A 209 21.58 7.54 18.57
N VAL A 210 21.35 6.39 19.24
CA VAL A 210 20.66 5.24 18.66
C VAL A 210 19.23 5.61 18.25
N ARG A 211 18.47 6.27 19.15
CA ARG A 211 17.11 6.72 18.83
C ARG A 211 17.06 7.68 17.64
N ALA A 212 18.01 8.61 17.54
CA ALA A 212 18.09 9.56 16.43
C ALA A 212 18.39 8.84 15.10
N ALA A 213 19.32 7.89 15.12
CA ALA A 213 19.66 7.09 13.93
C ALA A 213 18.50 6.18 13.48
N ASP A 214 17.81 5.53 14.42
CA ASP A 214 16.62 4.73 14.14
C ASP A 214 15.47 5.57 13.57
N GLN A 215 15.32 6.80 14.06
CA GLN A 215 14.33 7.73 13.51
C GLN A 215 14.64 8.12 12.07
N ARG A 216 15.93 8.30 11.74
CA ARG A 216 16.36 8.54 10.36
C ARG A 216 16.02 7.37 9.45
N VAL A 217 16.26 6.12 9.89
CA VAL A 217 15.86 4.91 9.15
C VAL A 217 14.36 4.92 8.88
N ARG A 218 13.52 5.19 9.90
CA ARG A 218 12.06 5.27 9.72
C ARG A 218 11.66 6.33 8.70
N ASN A 219 12.20 7.53 8.79
CA ASN A 219 11.87 8.63 7.88
C ASN A 219 12.18 8.29 6.41
N VAL A 220 13.35 7.68 6.15
CA VAL A 220 13.72 7.27 4.79
C VAL A 220 12.87 6.10 4.32
N SER A 221 12.57 5.14 5.20
CA SER A 221 11.70 4.00 4.90
C SER A 221 10.28 4.45 4.52
N GLU A 222 9.70 5.41 5.25
CA GLU A 222 8.38 5.99 4.95
C GLU A 222 8.38 6.76 3.62
N ARG A 223 9.47 7.46 3.32
CA ARG A 223 9.63 8.11 2.01
C ARG A 223 9.71 7.09 0.88
N LEU A 224 10.44 5.99 1.09
CA LEU A 224 10.54 4.90 0.11
C LEU A 224 9.19 4.17 -0.05
N ASP A 225 8.41 3.99 1.02
CA ASP A 225 7.10 3.34 0.94
C ASP A 225 6.13 4.14 0.04
N LYS A 226 6.25 5.46 -0.03
CA LYS A 226 5.48 6.32 -0.95
C LYS A 226 5.80 6.08 -2.42
N ALA A 227 6.93 5.44 -2.74
CA ALA A 227 7.26 5.05 -4.11
C ALA A 227 6.42 3.84 -4.58
N TYR A 228 5.83 3.10 -3.65
CA TYR A 228 4.89 2.03 -3.95
C TYR A 228 3.47 2.58 -3.90
N VAL A 229 2.91 2.89 -5.07
CA VAL A 229 1.54 3.39 -5.18
C VAL A 229 0.58 2.24 -4.90
N LYS A 230 -0.25 2.39 -3.87
CA LYS A 230 -1.20 1.36 -3.42
C LYS A 230 -2.63 1.74 -3.73
N ALA A 231 -3.47 0.75 -4.01
CA ALA A 231 -4.90 0.94 -4.21
C ALA A 231 -5.57 1.40 -2.90
N PRO A 232 -6.27 2.54 -2.87
CA PRO A 232 -6.92 3.05 -1.66
C PRO A 232 -8.15 2.22 -1.26
N ILE A 233 -8.81 1.61 -2.23
CA ILE A 233 -9.98 0.75 -2.04
C ILE A 233 -9.85 -0.54 -2.86
N SER A 234 -10.64 -1.56 -2.53
CA SER A 234 -10.83 -2.69 -3.44
C SER A 234 -11.80 -2.29 -4.55
N GLY A 235 -11.48 -2.66 -5.79
CA GLY A 235 -12.32 -2.28 -6.94
C GLY A 235 -11.68 -2.64 -8.27
N THR A 236 -12.24 -2.13 -9.34
CA THR A 236 -11.79 -2.36 -10.71
C THR A 236 -11.08 -1.11 -11.25
N VAL A 237 -9.94 -1.30 -11.88
CA VAL A 237 -9.23 -0.24 -12.60
C VAL A 237 -10.05 0.17 -13.82
N LEU A 238 -10.58 1.38 -13.79
CA LEU A 238 -11.43 1.90 -14.88
C LEU A 238 -10.60 2.39 -16.05
N LYS A 239 -9.52 3.13 -15.76
CA LYS A 239 -8.65 3.73 -16.77
C LYS A 239 -7.26 3.97 -16.21
N THR A 240 -6.24 3.80 -17.04
CA THR A 240 -4.86 4.18 -16.77
C THR A 240 -4.54 5.43 -17.58
N PHE A 241 -4.04 6.48 -16.91
CA PHE A 241 -3.70 7.76 -17.54
C PHE A 241 -2.21 7.87 -17.81
N MET A 242 -1.40 7.14 -17.03
CA MET A 242 0.06 7.14 -17.14
C MET A 242 0.60 5.72 -17.37
N LYS A 243 1.78 5.64 -17.98
CA LYS A 243 2.45 4.38 -18.33
C LYS A 243 3.83 4.30 -17.69
N ALA A 244 4.40 3.10 -17.65
CA ALA A 244 5.80 2.90 -17.30
C ALA A 244 6.71 3.73 -18.23
N GLY A 245 7.72 4.39 -17.64
CA GLY A 245 8.62 5.32 -18.29
C GLY A 245 8.18 6.79 -18.24
N GLU A 246 6.95 7.10 -17.86
CA GLU A 246 6.48 8.48 -17.70
C GLU A 246 6.84 9.04 -16.32
N THR A 247 7.04 10.35 -16.26
CA THR A 247 7.40 11.04 -15.01
C THR A 247 6.15 11.55 -14.32
N PHE A 248 5.94 11.12 -13.08
CA PHE A 248 4.93 11.67 -12.19
C PHE A 248 5.49 12.87 -11.42
N SER A 249 4.70 13.93 -11.29
CA SER A 249 5.06 15.12 -10.50
C SER A 249 3.94 15.51 -9.54
N THR A 250 4.31 15.78 -8.30
CA THR A 250 3.38 16.28 -7.26
C THR A 250 3.03 17.74 -7.45
N PHE A 251 3.80 18.51 -8.23
CA PHE A 251 3.53 19.92 -8.56
C PHE A 251 2.41 20.09 -9.61
N THR A 252 2.32 19.15 -10.54
CA THR A 252 1.26 19.08 -11.55
C THR A 252 0.61 17.71 -11.49
N PRO A 253 -0.17 17.44 -10.44
CA PRO A 253 -0.65 16.10 -10.18
C PRO A 253 -1.63 15.65 -11.27
N GLN A 254 -1.20 14.67 -12.06
CA GLN A 254 -2.07 13.92 -12.95
C GLN A 254 -2.37 12.57 -12.31
N PRO A 255 -3.59 12.07 -12.41
CA PRO A 255 -3.87 10.73 -11.90
C PRO A 255 -3.07 9.68 -12.69
N ILE A 256 -2.54 8.69 -11.99
CA ILE A 256 -1.91 7.52 -12.62
C ILE A 256 -2.99 6.62 -13.20
N LEU A 257 -4.03 6.37 -12.42
CA LEU A 257 -5.20 5.59 -12.85
C LEU A 257 -6.47 6.02 -12.11
N SER A 258 -7.61 5.58 -12.61
CA SER A 258 -8.92 5.71 -11.96
C SER A 258 -9.42 4.35 -11.52
N LEU A 259 -9.92 4.28 -10.29
CA LEU A 259 -10.37 3.07 -9.61
C LEU A 259 -11.78 3.27 -9.06
N ALA A 260 -12.67 2.29 -9.19
CA ALA A 260 -13.98 2.30 -8.53
C ALA A 260 -14.38 0.90 -8.07
N ASP A 261 -15.17 0.85 -7.02
CA ASP A 261 -15.84 -0.38 -6.62
C ASP A 261 -17.00 -0.67 -7.59
N THR A 262 -16.82 -1.68 -8.41
CA THR A 262 -17.82 -2.14 -9.40
C THR A 262 -18.61 -3.36 -8.93
N SER A 263 -18.52 -3.74 -7.66
CA SER A 263 -19.25 -4.89 -7.08
C SER A 263 -20.75 -4.71 -7.17
N ARG A 264 -21.22 -3.47 -7.11
CA ARG A 264 -22.59 -3.03 -7.37
C ARG A 264 -22.55 -1.83 -8.30
N LEU A 265 -23.54 -1.73 -9.17
CA LEU A 265 -23.70 -0.59 -10.03
C LEU A 265 -24.90 0.23 -9.55
N ARG A 266 -24.79 1.53 -9.66
CA ARG A 266 -25.83 2.50 -9.39
C ARG A 266 -25.91 3.50 -10.52
N VAL A 267 -27.00 4.21 -10.61
CA VAL A 267 -27.16 5.30 -11.57
C VAL A 267 -27.25 6.62 -10.82
N ARG A 268 -26.44 7.57 -11.23
CA ARG A 268 -26.56 8.97 -10.82
C ARG A 268 -27.40 9.69 -11.86
N ALA A 269 -28.62 10.06 -11.51
CA ALA A 269 -29.53 10.82 -12.32
C ALA A 269 -29.44 12.31 -12.00
N GLU A 270 -29.50 13.17 -13.02
CA GLU A 270 -29.48 14.62 -12.88
C GLU A 270 -30.90 15.18 -13.13
N VAL A 271 -31.54 15.61 -12.09
CA VAL A 271 -32.94 16.11 -12.10
C VAL A 271 -32.96 17.63 -12.11
N ASP A 272 -33.70 18.23 -13.02
CA ASP A 272 -33.85 19.68 -13.13
C ASP A 272 -34.57 20.23 -11.86
N GLU A 273 -34.16 21.40 -11.38
CA GLU A 273 -34.72 22.06 -10.19
C GLU A 273 -36.25 22.08 -10.19
N ARG A 274 -36.89 22.24 -11.35
CA ARG A 274 -38.37 22.33 -11.48
C ARG A 274 -39.06 21.03 -11.19
N ASP A 275 -38.39 19.91 -11.35
CA ASP A 275 -38.98 18.57 -11.28
C ASP A 275 -38.70 17.87 -9.95
N ILE A 276 -37.96 18.51 -9.05
CA ILE A 276 -37.56 17.93 -7.74
C ILE A 276 -38.77 17.54 -6.89
N GLY A 277 -39.83 18.32 -6.95
CA GLY A 277 -41.05 18.06 -6.17
C GLY A 277 -41.77 16.76 -6.52
N HIS A 278 -41.43 16.13 -7.64
CA HIS A 278 -42.01 14.88 -8.12
C HIS A 278 -41.21 13.64 -7.73
N ILE A 279 -40.13 13.80 -6.95
CA ILE A 279 -39.23 12.70 -6.60
C ILE A 279 -39.30 12.43 -5.12
N THR A 280 -39.44 11.14 -4.80
CA THR A 280 -39.45 10.67 -3.41
C THR A 280 -38.43 9.56 -3.19
N GLY A 281 -37.90 9.45 -1.95
CA GLY A 281 -37.02 8.34 -1.58
C GLY A 281 -37.76 6.99 -1.74
N GLY A 282 -37.07 5.98 -2.26
CA GLY A 282 -37.66 4.65 -2.49
C GLY A 282 -38.53 4.54 -3.76
N GLN A 283 -38.77 5.64 -4.50
CA GLN A 283 -39.57 5.63 -5.73
C GLN A 283 -39.00 4.67 -6.77
N ARG A 284 -39.85 3.89 -7.41
CA ARG A 284 -39.47 2.98 -8.49
C ARG A 284 -39.09 3.76 -9.73
N VAL A 285 -37.99 3.31 -10.38
CA VAL A 285 -37.50 3.91 -11.63
C VAL A 285 -37.26 2.84 -12.68
N ARG A 286 -37.42 3.23 -13.93
CA ARG A 286 -37.05 2.46 -15.10
C ARG A 286 -35.86 3.14 -15.76
N ILE A 287 -34.84 2.37 -16.05
CA ILE A 287 -33.59 2.87 -16.63
C ILE A 287 -33.46 2.29 -18.02
N LEU A 288 -33.31 3.15 -19.01
CA LEU A 288 -33.14 2.81 -20.40
C LEU A 288 -31.71 3.15 -20.82
N ALA A 289 -31.04 2.20 -21.48
CA ALA A 289 -29.71 2.39 -22.02
C ALA A 289 -29.75 2.13 -23.53
N ASP A 290 -29.48 3.16 -24.33
CA ASP A 290 -29.47 3.09 -25.79
C ASP A 290 -28.51 2.00 -26.31
N ALA A 291 -27.42 1.75 -25.60
CA ALA A 291 -26.42 0.73 -25.95
C ALA A 291 -26.95 -0.72 -25.89
N PHE A 292 -28.12 -0.95 -25.29
CA PHE A 292 -28.72 -2.27 -25.09
C PHE A 292 -30.16 -2.34 -25.63
N ASP A 293 -30.39 -1.78 -26.81
CA ASP A 293 -31.69 -1.78 -27.51
C ASP A 293 -32.85 -1.32 -26.62
N ASN A 294 -32.60 -0.32 -25.75
CA ASN A 294 -33.54 0.19 -24.77
C ASN A 294 -34.12 -0.85 -23.80
N LYS A 295 -33.38 -1.93 -23.55
CA LYS A 295 -33.76 -2.91 -22.53
C LYS A 295 -33.94 -2.19 -21.19
N ALA A 296 -35.18 -2.23 -20.69
CA ALA A 296 -35.51 -1.57 -19.45
C ALA A 296 -34.94 -2.31 -18.23
N LEU A 297 -34.21 -1.59 -17.42
CA LEU A 297 -33.72 -2.05 -16.12
C LEU A 297 -34.52 -1.39 -15.02
N ASN A 298 -34.83 -2.15 -13.98
CA ASN A 298 -35.60 -1.63 -12.83
C ASN A 298 -34.61 -1.23 -11.71
N GLY A 299 -34.92 -0.10 -11.07
CA GLY A 299 -34.21 0.40 -9.92
C GLY A 299 -35.12 1.12 -8.96
N ALA A 300 -34.54 1.58 -7.86
CA ALA A 300 -35.24 2.41 -6.87
C ALA A 300 -34.35 3.57 -6.43
N VAL A 301 -34.96 4.71 -6.12
CA VAL A 301 -34.28 5.88 -5.56
C VAL A 301 -33.68 5.50 -4.21
N GLN A 302 -32.35 5.50 -4.12
CA GLN A 302 -31.61 5.21 -2.91
C GLN A 302 -31.49 6.47 -2.03
N SER A 303 -31.05 7.57 -2.66
CA SER A 303 -30.91 8.85 -1.97
C SER A 303 -31.06 10.03 -2.93
N ILE A 304 -31.52 11.14 -2.39
CA ILE A 304 -31.63 12.41 -3.09
C ILE A 304 -30.57 13.33 -2.53
N GLY A 305 -29.80 13.99 -3.41
CA GLY A 305 -28.73 14.91 -3.03
C GLY A 305 -29.26 16.06 -2.16
N ALA A 306 -28.41 16.53 -1.26
CA ALA A 306 -28.74 17.68 -0.39
C ALA A 306 -28.29 19.04 -0.98
N GLN A 307 -27.63 19.03 -2.13
CA GLN A 307 -27.05 20.21 -2.77
C GLN A 307 -27.32 20.22 -4.27
N MET A 308 -27.71 21.37 -4.79
CA MET A 308 -27.80 21.61 -6.22
C MET A 308 -26.41 21.71 -6.84
N GLY A 309 -26.27 21.19 -8.05
CA GLY A 309 -25.01 21.24 -8.81
C GLY A 309 -25.25 21.62 -10.28
N ARG A 310 -24.17 21.89 -10.99
CA ARG A 310 -24.28 22.14 -12.43
C ARG A 310 -24.42 20.83 -13.20
N LYS A 311 -25.23 20.86 -14.25
CA LYS A 311 -25.46 19.72 -15.14
C LYS A 311 -24.14 19.24 -15.79
N ARG A 312 -23.83 17.98 -15.58
CA ARG A 312 -22.61 17.32 -16.11
C ARG A 312 -22.92 16.39 -17.29
N VAL A 313 -24.11 15.82 -17.34
CA VAL A 313 -24.53 14.90 -18.41
C VAL A 313 -25.16 15.72 -19.53
N ARG A 314 -24.49 15.81 -20.70
CA ARG A 314 -25.02 16.49 -21.89
C ARG A 314 -25.73 15.46 -22.75
N THR A 315 -26.99 15.74 -23.16
CA THR A 315 -27.77 14.87 -24.04
C THR A 315 -27.40 15.00 -25.50
N GLY A 316 -26.62 16.04 -25.87
CA GLY A 316 -26.19 16.30 -27.24
C GLY A 316 -27.21 17.09 -28.06
N ASP A 317 -28.31 17.51 -27.46
CA ASP A 317 -29.31 18.39 -28.09
C ASP A 317 -28.76 19.85 -28.09
N PRO A 318 -28.63 20.52 -29.26
CA PRO A 318 -28.19 21.90 -29.36
C PRO A 318 -29.13 22.90 -28.65
N ALA A 319 -30.39 22.54 -28.42
CA ALA A 319 -31.37 23.34 -27.72
C ALA A 319 -31.29 23.22 -26.18
N GLU A 320 -30.43 22.33 -25.70
CA GLU A 320 -30.27 22.09 -24.27
C GLU A 320 -29.51 23.27 -23.60
N LYS A 321 -30.24 23.99 -22.76
CA LYS A 321 -29.62 25.05 -21.94
C LYS A 321 -28.74 24.41 -20.87
N SER A 322 -27.42 24.50 -21.06
CA SER A 322 -26.39 23.97 -20.13
C SER A 322 -26.26 24.73 -18.79
N ASP A 323 -27.04 25.77 -18.60
CA ASP A 323 -26.94 26.68 -17.43
C ASP A 323 -28.08 26.47 -16.42
N ARG A 324 -28.49 25.20 -16.23
CA ARG A 324 -29.47 24.86 -15.21
C ARG A 324 -28.84 24.10 -14.09
N ASP A 325 -29.27 24.45 -12.88
CA ASP A 325 -28.93 23.70 -11.69
C ASP A 325 -29.73 22.41 -11.65
N VAL A 326 -29.06 21.34 -11.28
CA VAL A 326 -29.61 19.98 -11.17
C VAL A 326 -29.39 19.41 -9.79
N LEU A 327 -30.34 18.57 -9.36
CA LEU A 327 -30.18 17.76 -8.16
C LEU A 327 -29.73 16.35 -8.56
N GLU A 328 -28.66 15.87 -7.93
CA GLU A 328 -28.17 14.52 -8.14
C GLU A 328 -29.01 13.51 -7.34
N VAL A 329 -29.53 12.50 -8.00
CA VAL A 329 -30.32 11.41 -7.39
C VAL A 329 -29.59 10.10 -7.62
N LEU A 330 -29.28 9.38 -6.55
CA LEU A 330 -28.66 8.06 -6.62
C LEU A 330 -29.76 6.99 -6.66
N ILE A 331 -29.62 6.09 -7.60
CA ILE A 331 -30.56 5.01 -7.88
C ILE A 331 -29.84 3.69 -7.78
N ASP A 332 -30.32 2.80 -6.95
CA ASP A 332 -29.80 1.43 -6.85
C ASP A 332 -30.41 0.56 -7.95
N LEU A 333 -29.56 -0.26 -8.58
CA LEU A 333 -29.96 -1.19 -9.63
C LEU A 333 -30.26 -2.56 -8.99
N ASN A 334 -31.52 -2.93 -8.95
CA ASN A 334 -31.97 -4.21 -8.42
C ASN A 334 -31.48 -5.38 -9.29
N GLY A 335 -30.45 -6.10 -8.84
CA GLY A 335 -30.11 -7.43 -9.35
C GLY A 335 -29.37 -7.48 -10.69
N VAL A 336 -28.99 -6.35 -11.30
CA VAL A 336 -28.25 -6.35 -12.57
C VAL A 336 -26.76 -6.50 -12.32
N LYS A 337 -26.27 -7.71 -12.43
CA LYS A 337 -24.82 -8.00 -12.54
C LYS A 337 -24.46 -8.05 -14.02
N SER A 338 -23.50 -7.22 -14.42
CA SER A 338 -22.53 -7.46 -15.50
C SER A 338 -22.74 -6.93 -16.93
N GLU A 339 -23.84 -6.32 -17.29
CA GLU A 339 -23.95 -5.80 -18.68
C GLU A 339 -23.67 -4.29 -18.80
N LEU A 340 -23.70 -3.55 -17.69
CA LEU A 340 -23.51 -2.10 -17.70
C LEU A 340 -22.04 -1.72 -17.41
N TYR A 341 -21.54 -0.77 -18.17
CA TYR A 341 -20.21 -0.19 -17.96
C TYR A 341 -20.29 1.11 -17.17
N VAL A 342 -19.36 1.31 -16.23
CA VAL A 342 -19.21 2.59 -15.52
C VAL A 342 -18.99 3.71 -16.54
N GLY A 343 -19.71 4.81 -16.40
CA GLY A 343 -19.69 5.93 -17.33
C GLY A 343 -20.72 5.87 -18.45
N LEU A 344 -21.46 4.75 -18.60
CA LEU A 344 -22.53 4.64 -19.59
C LEU A 344 -23.64 5.67 -19.32
N ARG A 345 -24.10 6.34 -20.36
CA ARG A 345 -25.23 7.24 -20.31
C ARG A 345 -26.53 6.43 -20.35
N VAL A 346 -27.49 6.84 -19.55
CA VAL A 346 -28.80 6.21 -19.45
C VAL A 346 -29.89 7.27 -19.32
N ILE A 347 -31.11 6.92 -19.69
CA ILE A 347 -32.30 7.71 -19.41
C ILE A 347 -33.02 7.06 -18.23
N VAL A 348 -33.27 7.84 -17.18
CA VAL A 348 -33.99 7.41 -15.99
C VAL A 348 -35.39 7.93 -16.06
N GLN A 349 -36.37 7.03 -16.02
CA GLN A 349 -37.79 7.32 -15.97
C GLN A 349 -38.29 7.05 -14.55
N PHE A 350 -38.78 8.09 -13.87
CA PHE A 350 -39.42 7.98 -12.57
C PHE A 350 -40.89 7.57 -12.79
N LEU A 351 -41.32 6.54 -12.11
CA LEU A 351 -42.68 6.01 -12.21
C LEU A 351 -43.56 6.62 -11.13
N VAL A 352 -44.86 6.67 -11.38
CA VAL A 352 -45.85 7.11 -10.37
C VAL A 352 -45.61 6.30 -9.10
N SER A 353 -45.49 6.99 -7.96
CA SER A 353 -45.40 6.32 -6.66
C SER A 353 -46.79 5.78 -6.29
N ASP A 354 -46.85 4.49 -5.93
CA ASP A 354 -48.06 3.84 -5.44
C ASP A 354 -48.48 4.32 -4.01
N GLU A 355 -48.10 5.53 -3.61
CA GLU A 355 -48.59 6.06 -2.33
C GLU A 355 -49.96 6.73 -2.50
N ARG A 356 -50.94 5.98 -2.07
CA ARG A 356 -52.16 6.49 -1.47
C ARG A 356 -52.21 6.08 -0.02
#